data_fa5d54c707bfdf0b333fe530d9a6d3aa
#
_entry.id   fa5d54c707bfdf0b333fe530d9a6d3aa
#
_cell.length_a   1.000
_cell.length_b   1.000
_cell.length_c   1.000
_cell.angle_alpha   90.00
_cell.angle_beta   90.00
_cell.angle_gamma   90.00
#
_symmetry.space_group_name_H-M   'P 1'
#
loop_
_entity.id
_entity.type
_entity.pdbx_description
1 polymer ?
#
loop_
_entity_poly.entity_id
_entity_poly.type
_entity_poly.pdbx_seq_one_letter_code
_entity_poly.pdbx_strand_id
1 'polypeptide(L)'
;MERPPTFTKALSSLRSRQIVLGLVLLALLVGGIALRRYAWHETTHLRFQRDIVNGFYWGSQTLAEGRRLSPGETTNSWHALGLGYLGLYERVQAKAYEQNYYLDYPPLRLLVMSIWAKSVRAKFPGAEDGTPEYVEPLLQVNLFAELLTAIGVFFLVRLGVRRASGATNSGWLHRLPPAERGWVCGLLAAGVAWLEPSLILDAHAWPQWDCWILPFYLFAALAALTRRWFWCGCLLALGGMLKGQLLFVTPFFLFWPLWQRRWARAARLLAGFAATAAAVVSPWLLRSPSAWLTVAAVAGAAAAFFWSRHSRHLWAWTAGLAGVAAFTVGALSGGSFAWLQIGFLYGSERYPYLFISSCYNLPSLLAHTDLSVKTPVWSPQFGALHFVLTWQWALRLIYLGALILCALGAARHARRRDPRLLIAVATPWLLMFALLPQMHERYLLWGAVLSTVALGVSVRLSVIHFIFSLMSATMITQVLLMDKKLPPTLATINFLEHLRPLASCLLLVCVAVYFREVLSNRAPIFRPRRKVRSLEPTPVLALAVSENVNG
;
A
#
# COMPACT_ATOMS: atom_id res chain seq x y z
N MET A 1 -42.60 21.12 28.36
CA MET A 1 -41.41 21.83 27.86
C MET A 1 -40.26 21.54 28.81
N GLU A 2 -39.36 20.63 28.46
CA GLU A 2 -38.15 20.36 29.24
C GLU A 2 -37.18 21.54 29.08
N ARG A 3 -36.70 22.07 30.21
CA ARG A 3 -35.69 23.13 30.20
C ARG A 3 -34.42 22.66 29.49
N PRO A 4 -33.81 23.44 28.59
CA PRO A 4 -32.56 23.05 27.96
C PRO A 4 -31.49 22.83 29.04
N PRO A 5 -30.61 21.80 28.89
CA PRO A 5 -29.59 21.51 29.88
C PRO A 5 -28.70 22.74 30.10
N THR A 6 -28.43 23.04 31.36
CA THR A 6 -27.55 24.16 31.71
C THR A 6 -26.16 23.95 31.11
N PHE A 7 -25.50 25.01 30.66
CA PHE A 7 -24.20 25.04 29.98
C PHE A 7 -23.12 24.19 30.72
N THR A 8 -23.16 24.21 32.06
CA THR A 8 -22.29 23.40 32.93
C THR A 8 -22.54 21.89 32.80
N LYS A 9 -23.79 21.42 32.67
CA LYS A 9 -24.10 19.99 32.42
C LYS A 9 -23.68 19.54 31.01
N ALA A 10 -23.79 20.42 30.02
CA ALA A 10 -23.32 20.15 28.67
C ALA A 10 -21.79 20.04 28.60
N LEU A 11 -21.06 20.92 29.29
CA LEU A 11 -19.59 20.87 29.38
C LEU A 11 -19.07 19.65 30.14
N SER A 12 -19.72 19.25 31.25
CA SER A 12 -19.34 18.07 32.00
C SER A 12 -19.58 16.79 31.19
N SER A 13 -20.65 16.70 30.43
CA SER A 13 -20.94 15.57 29.54
C SER A 13 -19.96 15.47 28.35
N LEU A 14 -19.47 16.60 27.82
CA LEU A 14 -18.46 16.63 26.76
C LEU A 14 -17.10 16.16 27.29
N ARG A 15 -16.68 16.64 28.49
CA ARG A 15 -15.43 16.19 29.11
C ARG A 15 -15.43 14.69 29.42
N SER A 16 -16.53 14.16 29.98
CA SER A 16 -16.65 12.71 30.27
C SER A 16 -16.58 11.88 28.99
N ARG A 17 -17.21 12.30 27.88
CA ARG A 17 -17.12 11.60 26.59
C ARG A 17 -15.70 11.62 26.03
N GLN A 18 -14.97 12.71 26.16
CA GLN A 18 -13.57 12.79 25.72
C GLN A 18 -12.65 11.88 26.55
N ILE A 19 -12.86 11.83 27.87
CA ILE A 19 -12.11 10.92 28.77
C ILE A 19 -12.39 9.47 28.39
N VAL A 20 -13.65 9.05 28.25
CA VAL A 20 -14.01 7.69 27.86
C VAL A 20 -13.39 7.33 26.50
N LEU A 21 -13.46 8.19 25.51
CA LEU A 21 -12.83 7.97 24.21
C LEU A 21 -11.30 7.82 24.34
N GLY A 22 -10.67 8.67 25.14
CA GLY A 22 -9.23 8.58 25.42
C GLY A 22 -8.84 7.26 26.06
N LEU A 23 -9.61 6.79 27.04
CA LEU A 23 -9.40 5.50 27.70
C LEU A 23 -9.59 4.31 26.75
N VAL A 24 -10.60 4.35 25.88
CA VAL A 24 -10.82 3.32 24.85
C VAL A 24 -9.66 3.28 23.87
N LEU A 25 -9.20 4.44 23.39
CA LEU A 25 -8.05 4.51 22.48
C LEU A 25 -6.76 4.02 23.12
N LEU A 26 -6.54 4.37 24.39
CA LEU A 26 -5.40 3.87 25.17
C LEU A 26 -5.47 2.35 25.34
N ALA A 27 -6.64 1.82 25.71
CA ALA A 27 -6.85 0.37 25.85
C ALA A 27 -6.61 -0.38 24.52
N LEU A 28 -7.09 0.17 23.39
CA LEU A 28 -6.83 -0.40 22.06
C LEU A 28 -5.34 -0.37 21.72
N LEU A 29 -4.66 0.73 22.02
CA LEU A 29 -3.23 0.88 21.76
C LEU A 29 -2.42 -0.13 22.58
N VAL A 30 -2.64 -0.14 23.90
CA VAL A 30 -1.93 -1.03 24.83
C VAL A 30 -2.25 -2.49 24.55
N GLY A 31 -3.53 -2.84 24.35
CA GLY A 31 -3.97 -4.19 23.99
C GLY A 31 -3.36 -4.67 22.68
N GLY A 32 -3.31 -3.81 21.65
CA GLY A 32 -2.68 -4.14 20.38
C GLY A 32 -1.17 -4.35 20.49
N ILE A 33 -0.46 -3.58 21.33
CA ILE A 33 0.97 -3.79 21.62
C ILE A 33 1.17 -5.10 22.39
N ALA A 34 0.31 -5.38 23.37
CA ALA A 34 0.39 -6.63 24.13
C ALA A 34 0.18 -7.87 23.26
N LEU A 35 -0.79 -7.83 22.33
CA LEU A 35 -1.03 -8.90 21.35
C LEU A 35 0.18 -9.15 20.46
N ARG A 36 0.89 -8.10 20.02
CA ARG A 36 2.10 -8.22 19.21
C ARG A 36 3.25 -8.85 19.97
N ARG A 37 3.44 -8.43 21.21
CA ARG A 37 4.45 -9.04 22.10
C ARG A 37 4.14 -10.50 22.38
N TYR A 38 2.87 -10.81 22.63
CA TYR A 38 2.41 -12.17 22.81
C TYR A 38 2.66 -13.02 21.54
N ALA A 39 2.26 -12.53 20.38
CA ALA A 39 2.48 -13.23 19.11
C ALA A 39 3.97 -13.50 18.86
N TRP A 40 4.86 -12.55 19.13
CA TRP A 40 6.30 -12.74 19.03
C TRP A 40 6.79 -13.80 20.01
N HIS A 41 6.39 -13.71 21.28
CA HIS A 41 6.84 -14.64 22.34
C HIS A 41 6.47 -16.09 22.02
N GLU A 42 5.23 -16.32 21.55
CA GLU A 42 4.73 -17.66 21.23
C GLU A 42 5.40 -18.29 20.00
N THR A 43 6.02 -17.49 19.13
CA THR A 43 6.58 -17.97 17.86
C THR A 43 8.09 -17.87 17.75
N THR A 44 8.78 -17.38 18.78
CA THR A 44 10.25 -17.23 18.78
C THR A 44 11.01 -18.54 18.52
N HIS A 45 10.41 -19.68 18.85
CA HIS A 45 11.00 -21.01 18.66
C HIS A 45 10.74 -21.60 17.25
N LEU A 46 9.92 -20.93 16.40
CA LEU A 46 9.61 -21.40 15.07
C LEU A 46 10.72 -21.02 14.10
N ARG A 47 11.03 -21.93 13.14
CA ARG A 47 12.12 -21.76 12.17
C ARG A 47 11.80 -20.80 11.04
N PHE A 48 10.60 -20.20 10.98
CA PHE A 48 10.17 -19.27 9.95
C PHE A 48 10.88 -17.90 9.94
N GLN A 49 11.88 -17.77 10.76
CA GLN A 49 12.74 -16.57 10.78
C GLN A 49 13.67 -16.45 9.55
N ARG A 50 13.59 -17.39 8.59
CA ARG A 50 14.48 -17.42 7.41
C ARG A 50 14.53 -16.11 6.63
N ASP A 51 13.39 -15.46 6.44
CA ASP A 51 13.36 -14.19 5.70
C ASP A 51 14.08 -13.07 6.46
N ILE A 52 13.99 -13.05 7.79
CA ILE A 52 14.74 -12.14 8.64
C ILE A 52 16.23 -12.43 8.51
N VAL A 53 16.63 -13.68 8.60
CA VAL A 53 18.01 -14.12 8.44
C VAL A 53 18.56 -13.67 7.08
N ASN A 54 17.80 -13.88 6.00
CA ASN A 54 18.17 -13.41 4.67
C ASN A 54 18.34 -11.89 4.61
N GLY A 55 17.39 -11.13 5.15
CA GLY A 55 17.47 -9.66 5.17
C GLY A 55 18.68 -9.14 5.94
N PHE A 56 18.98 -9.74 7.08
CA PHE A 56 20.17 -9.42 7.85
C PHE A 56 21.46 -9.83 7.13
N TYR A 57 21.45 -11.00 6.50
CA TYR A 57 22.55 -11.47 5.68
C TYR A 57 22.91 -10.45 4.58
N TRP A 58 21.93 -9.92 3.85
CA TRP A 58 22.18 -8.88 2.85
C TRP A 58 22.74 -7.58 3.45
N GLY A 59 22.20 -7.17 4.59
CA GLY A 59 22.79 -6.06 5.35
C GLY A 59 24.23 -6.33 5.76
N SER A 60 24.53 -7.53 6.23
CA SER A 60 25.88 -7.98 6.57
C SER A 60 26.80 -8.07 5.34
N GLN A 61 26.28 -8.53 4.18
CA GLN A 61 27.02 -8.52 2.93
C GLN A 61 27.36 -7.10 2.46
N THR A 62 26.47 -6.15 2.68
CA THR A 62 26.77 -4.72 2.44
C THR A 62 27.97 -4.26 3.28
N LEU A 63 28.01 -4.62 4.56
CA LEU A 63 29.14 -4.28 5.43
C LEU A 63 30.44 -4.99 5.01
N ALA A 64 30.35 -6.24 4.59
CA ALA A 64 31.50 -7.02 4.09
C ALA A 64 32.04 -6.42 2.79
N GLU A 65 31.18 -6.01 1.87
CA GLU A 65 31.56 -5.36 0.62
C GLU A 65 32.21 -4.00 0.88
N GLY A 66 31.68 -3.22 1.84
CA GLY A 66 32.27 -1.96 2.26
C GLY A 66 33.70 -2.12 2.77
N ARG A 67 33.96 -3.14 3.58
CA ARG A 67 35.32 -3.47 4.04
C ARG A 67 36.25 -3.86 2.90
N ARG A 68 35.76 -4.60 1.94
CA ARG A 68 36.54 -5.01 0.75
C ARG A 68 36.97 -3.78 -0.07
N LEU A 69 36.06 -2.78 -0.18
CA LEU A 69 36.29 -1.56 -0.96
C LEU A 69 37.09 -0.50 -0.19
N SER A 70 37.16 -0.60 1.13
CA SER A 70 37.86 0.32 2.02
C SER A 70 38.67 -0.46 3.06
N PRO A 71 39.74 -1.16 2.64
CA PRO A 71 40.59 -1.94 3.55
C PRO A 71 41.32 -0.95 4.51
N GLY A 72 41.13 -1.14 5.80
CA GLY A 72 41.70 -0.27 6.85
C GLY A 72 40.67 0.55 7.62
N GLU A 73 39.42 0.66 7.12
CA GLU A 73 38.35 1.24 7.90
C GLU A 73 37.74 0.24 8.89
N THR A 74 37.23 0.76 10.02
CA THR A 74 36.48 -0.07 10.98
C THR A 74 35.19 -0.58 10.36
N THR A 75 34.79 -1.78 10.75
CA THR A 75 33.56 -2.46 10.31
C THR A 75 32.29 -1.60 10.48
N ASN A 76 32.33 -0.60 11.36
CA ASN A 76 31.21 0.25 11.73
C ASN A 76 31.26 1.65 11.09
N SER A 77 32.19 1.90 10.16
CA SER A 77 32.24 3.17 9.42
C SER A 77 30.97 3.35 8.55
N TRP A 78 30.41 4.56 8.58
CA TRP A 78 29.33 4.94 7.67
C TRP A 78 29.79 5.08 6.23
N HIS A 79 31.06 5.44 6.04
CA HIS A 79 31.68 5.50 4.72
C HIS A 79 31.78 4.10 4.10
N ALA A 80 32.32 3.12 4.84
CA ALA A 80 32.39 1.73 4.40
C ALA A 80 30.99 1.17 4.09
N LEU A 81 29.99 1.44 4.94
CA LEU A 81 28.60 1.04 4.65
C LEU A 81 28.12 1.67 3.33
N GLY A 82 28.39 2.95 3.09
CA GLY A 82 28.01 3.64 1.85
C GLY A 82 28.64 3.00 0.62
N LEU A 83 29.95 2.70 0.65
CA LEU A 83 30.65 2.02 -0.44
C LEU A 83 30.08 0.62 -0.70
N GLY A 84 29.82 -0.15 0.36
CA GLY A 84 29.25 -1.48 0.25
C GLY A 84 27.81 -1.46 -0.28
N TYR A 85 27.01 -0.51 0.15
CA TYR A 85 25.65 -0.31 -0.35
C TYR A 85 25.62 -0.03 -1.86
N LEU A 86 26.56 0.78 -2.34
CA LEU A 86 26.69 1.07 -3.76
C LEU A 86 27.25 -0.11 -4.55
N GLY A 87 28.23 -0.83 -4.01
CA GLY A 87 28.91 -1.92 -4.71
C GLY A 87 28.14 -3.24 -4.75
N LEU A 88 27.26 -3.51 -3.78
CA LEU A 88 26.66 -4.83 -3.62
C LEU A 88 25.80 -5.27 -4.83
N TYR A 89 24.99 -4.40 -5.41
CA TYR A 89 24.16 -4.73 -6.58
C TYR A 89 25.02 -5.12 -7.78
N GLU A 90 26.10 -4.41 -8.02
CA GLU A 90 27.03 -4.71 -9.14
C GLU A 90 27.76 -6.01 -8.91
N ARG A 91 28.19 -6.26 -7.67
CA ARG A 91 28.83 -7.52 -7.31
C ARG A 91 27.88 -8.70 -7.51
N VAL A 92 26.62 -8.58 -7.09
CA VAL A 92 25.61 -9.63 -7.30
C VAL A 92 25.34 -9.84 -8.79
N GLN A 93 25.24 -8.79 -9.59
CA GLN A 93 25.07 -8.85 -11.03
C GLN A 93 26.28 -9.53 -11.72
N ALA A 94 27.50 -9.16 -11.36
CA ALA A 94 28.73 -9.67 -11.95
C ALA A 94 28.98 -11.15 -11.63
N LYS A 95 28.62 -11.59 -10.42
CA LYS A 95 28.77 -12.98 -9.98
C LYS A 95 27.66 -13.91 -10.46
N ALA A 96 26.75 -13.39 -11.28
CA ALA A 96 25.72 -14.07 -12.03
C ALA A 96 25.40 -15.46 -11.48
N TYR A 97 24.76 -15.55 -10.31
CA TYR A 97 24.15 -16.77 -9.82
C TYR A 97 25.07 -17.86 -9.24
N GLU A 98 26.39 -17.69 -9.22
CA GLU A 98 27.32 -18.70 -8.71
C GLU A 98 27.24 -18.97 -7.21
N GLN A 99 26.73 -18.06 -6.45
CA GLN A 99 26.47 -18.23 -5.02
C GLN A 99 25.11 -17.65 -4.70
N ASN A 100 24.36 -18.30 -3.83
CA ASN A 100 23.02 -18.00 -3.32
C ASN A 100 22.79 -16.56 -2.81
N TYR A 101 23.24 -15.54 -3.53
CA TYR A 101 22.88 -14.15 -3.29
C TYR A 101 21.44 -13.95 -3.77
N TYR A 102 20.51 -14.29 -2.91
CA TYR A 102 19.08 -14.12 -3.18
C TYR A 102 18.60 -12.67 -2.98
N LEU A 103 19.48 -11.70 -3.21
CA LEU A 103 19.12 -10.28 -3.14
C LEU A 103 18.14 -9.98 -4.26
N ASP A 104 16.87 -9.78 -3.90
CA ASP A 104 15.77 -9.44 -4.80
C ASP A 104 15.01 -8.20 -4.28
N TYR A 105 15.69 -7.34 -3.53
CA TYR A 105 15.08 -6.18 -2.90
C TYR A 105 15.57 -4.86 -3.49
N PRO A 106 14.62 -3.87 -3.58
CA PRO A 106 14.92 -2.54 -4.05
C PRO A 106 15.89 -1.76 -3.13
N PRO A 107 16.52 -0.69 -3.66
CA PRO A 107 17.57 0.05 -2.97
C PRO A 107 17.23 0.54 -1.57
N LEU A 108 16.08 1.16 -1.38
CA LEU A 108 15.72 1.71 -0.06
C LEU A 108 15.57 0.59 0.99
N ARG A 109 15.12 -0.59 0.56
CA ARG A 109 15.07 -1.74 1.45
C ARG A 109 16.45 -2.23 1.84
N LEU A 110 17.35 -2.38 0.88
CA LEU A 110 18.74 -2.77 1.17
C LEU A 110 19.40 -1.77 2.12
N LEU A 111 19.12 -0.47 1.99
CA LEU A 111 19.61 0.53 2.92
C LEU A 111 19.14 0.29 4.35
N VAL A 112 17.84 0.02 4.54
CA VAL A 112 17.27 -0.29 5.86
C VAL A 112 17.91 -1.54 6.45
N MET A 113 18.07 -2.60 5.65
CA MET A 113 18.74 -3.85 6.06
C MET A 113 20.20 -3.61 6.46
N SER A 114 20.90 -2.76 5.71
CA SER A 114 22.31 -2.42 5.98
C SER A 114 22.48 -1.63 7.28
N ILE A 115 21.59 -0.67 7.53
CA ILE A 115 21.56 0.11 8.79
C ILE A 115 21.21 -0.80 9.97
N TRP A 116 20.24 -1.69 9.80
CA TRP A 116 19.86 -2.66 10.81
C TRP A 116 21.02 -3.60 11.16
N ALA A 117 21.65 -4.24 10.17
CA ALA A 117 22.80 -5.12 10.38
C ALA A 117 23.97 -4.37 11.07
N LYS A 118 24.25 -3.13 10.62
CA LYS A 118 25.27 -2.27 11.26
C LYS A 118 24.95 -2.01 12.73
N SER A 119 23.70 -1.66 13.04
CA SER A 119 23.28 -1.31 14.40
C SER A 119 23.34 -2.52 15.34
N VAL A 120 22.90 -3.69 14.88
CA VAL A 120 22.97 -4.93 15.65
C VAL A 120 24.42 -5.34 15.89
N ARG A 121 25.27 -5.38 14.85
CA ARG A 121 26.68 -5.77 14.97
C ARG A 121 27.49 -4.82 15.85
N ALA A 122 27.14 -3.53 15.87
CA ALA A 122 27.79 -2.56 16.74
C ALA A 122 27.43 -2.75 18.23
N LYS A 123 26.18 -3.10 18.51
CA LYS A 123 25.65 -3.20 19.86
C LYS A 123 25.78 -4.61 20.45
N PHE A 124 25.63 -5.63 19.59
CA PHE A 124 25.63 -7.04 19.95
C PHE A 124 26.53 -7.84 18.98
N PRO A 125 27.87 -7.74 19.10
CA PRO A 125 28.79 -8.37 18.13
C PRO A 125 28.67 -9.89 18.07
N GLY A 126 28.22 -10.55 19.15
CA GLY A 126 28.01 -11.99 19.25
C GLY A 126 26.58 -12.44 19.04
N ALA A 127 25.65 -11.57 18.62
CA ALA A 127 24.28 -11.99 18.40
C ALA A 127 24.18 -13.05 17.30
N GLU A 128 23.59 -14.20 17.65
CA GLU A 128 23.31 -15.30 16.73
C GLU A 128 21.99 -15.05 15.98
N ASP A 129 21.85 -15.72 14.85
CA ASP A 129 20.66 -15.60 14.01
C ASP A 129 19.40 -16.03 14.76
N GLY A 130 18.41 -15.16 14.79
CA GLY A 130 17.11 -15.40 15.42
C GLY A 130 17.01 -15.06 16.90
N THR A 131 18.09 -14.57 17.54
CA THR A 131 18.01 -14.10 18.93
C THR A 131 17.19 -12.81 19.05
N PRO A 132 16.60 -12.51 20.24
CA PRO A 132 15.83 -11.27 20.46
C PRO A 132 16.60 -10.01 20.09
N GLU A 133 17.89 -9.92 20.45
CA GLU A 133 18.77 -8.78 20.16
C GLU A 133 18.87 -8.48 18.66
N TYR A 134 18.75 -9.52 17.86
CA TYR A 134 18.82 -9.47 16.42
C TYR A 134 17.47 -9.03 15.81
N VAL A 135 16.33 -9.55 16.29
CA VAL A 135 15.00 -9.38 15.71
C VAL A 135 14.26 -8.16 16.26
N GLU A 136 14.36 -7.86 17.55
CA GLU A 136 13.57 -6.80 18.20
C GLU A 136 13.68 -5.42 17.56
N PRO A 137 14.85 -4.95 17.07
CA PRO A 137 14.92 -3.68 16.36
C PRO A 137 14.02 -3.62 15.10
N LEU A 138 13.86 -4.76 14.42
CA LEU A 138 12.98 -4.87 13.26
C LEU A 138 11.50 -4.79 13.68
N LEU A 139 11.13 -5.45 14.78
CA LEU A 139 9.76 -5.41 15.31
C LEU A 139 9.33 -3.99 15.70
N GLN A 140 10.27 -3.15 16.18
CA GLN A 140 10.00 -1.73 16.46
C GLN A 140 9.66 -0.96 15.19
N VAL A 141 10.38 -1.22 14.09
CA VAL A 141 10.08 -0.62 12.79
C VAL A 141 8.71 -1.08 12.27
N ASN A 142 8.40 -2.37 12.44
CA ASN A 142 7.08 -2.92 12.09
C ASN A 142 5.98 -2.20 12.88
N LEU A 143 6.10 -2.11 14.20
CA LEU A 143 5.15 -1.43 15.08
C LEU A 143 4.91 0.02 14.65
N PHE A 144 5.97 0.74 14.30
CA PHE A 144 5.86 2.11 13.79
C PHE A 144 5.11 2.18 12.46
N ALA A 145 5.42 1.29 11.50
CA ALA A 145 4.73 1.22 10.23
C ALA A 145 3.23 0.87 10.39
N GLU A 146 2.90 -0.04 11.30
CA GLU A 146 1.52 -0.41 11.63
C GLU A 146 0.74 0.73 12.26
N LEU A 147 1.36 1.49 13.17
CA LEU A 147 0.76 2.68 13.77
C LEU A 147 0.49 3.74 12.69
N LEU A 148 1.44 4.00 11.80
CA LEU A 148 1.25 4.90 10.66
C LEU A 148 0.14 4.39 9.71
N THR A 149 0.02 3.08 9.55
CA THR A 149 -1.06 2.44 8.78
C THR A 149 -2.42 2.75 9.41
N ALA A 150 -2.59 2.53 10.70
CA ALA A 150 -3.83 2.82 11.41
C ALA A 150 -4.18 4.32 11.34
N ILE A 151 -3.20 5.21 11.49
CA ILE A 151 -3.35 6.66 11.31
C ILE A 151 -3.76 6.99 9.87
N GLY A 152 -3.13 6.37 8.88
CA GLY A 152 -3.47 6.55 7.47
C GLY A 152 -4.91 6.13 7.15
N VAL A 153 -5.35 4.98 7.66
CA VAL A 153 -6.73 4.50 7.55
C VAL A 153 -7.70 5.49 8.20
N PHE A 154 -7.39 5.95 9.42
CA PHE A 154 -8.20 6.96 10.11
C PHE A 154 -8.46 8.18 9.23
N PHE A 155 -7.39 8.82 8.74
CA PHE A 155 -7.53 10.04 7.95
C PHE A 155 -8.22 9.78 6.61
N LEU A 156 -7.94 8.64 5.97
CA LEU A 156 -8.55 8.28 4.70
C LEU A 156 -10.06 8.11 4.83
N VAL A 157 -10.52 7.34 5.82
CA VAL A 157 -11.94 7.10 6.07
C VAL A 157 -12.63 8.38 6.54
N ARG A 158 -12.06 9.10 7.50
CA ARG A 158 -12.59 10.39 7.98
C ARG A 158 -12.80 11.37 6.83
N LEU A 159 -11.80 11.52 5.97
CA LEU A 159 -11.86 12.43 4.83
C LEU A 159 -12.87 11.97 3.79
N GLY A 160 -12.89 10.68 3.47
CA GLY A 160 -13.80 10.06 2.50
C GLY A 160 -15.27 10.22 2.93
N VAL A 161 -15.58 9.87 4.18
CA VAL A 161 -16.94 9.96 4.74
C VAL A 161 -17.38 11.43 4.88
N ARG A 162 -16.50 12.34 5.34
CA ARG A 162 -16.81 13.76 5.44
C ARG A 162 -17.14 14.40 4.08
N ARG A 163 -16.47 13.96 3.01
CA ARG A 163 -16.70 14.47 1.64
C ARG A 163 -17.95 13.92 1.00
N ALA A 164 -18.43 12.78 1.44
CA ALA A 164 -19.66 12.19 0.97
C ALA A 164 -20.85 13.03 1.46
N SER A 165 -21.20 14.04 0.68
CA SER A 165 -22.29 14.96 1.04
C SER A 165 -23.64 14.23 1.03
N GLY A 166 -24.27 14.10 2.18
CA GLY A 166 -25.70 13.85 2.29
C GLY A 166 -26.20 12.42 2.10
N ALA A 167 -25.34 11.42 2.12
CA ALA A 167 -25.73 10.11 1.67
C ALA A 167 -25.29 8.95 2.56
N THR A 168 -25.80 8.89 3.77
CA THR A 168 -25.74 7.64 4.52
C THR A 168 -27.09 7.40 5.18
N ASN A 169 -27.87 6.49 4.63
CA ASN A 169 -29.20 6.16 5.11
C ASN A 169 -29.24 4.82 5.84
N SER A 170 -28.18 4.40 6.50
CA SER A 170 -28.23 3.15 7.23
C SER A 170 -27.85 3.31 8.69
N GLY A 171 -28.78 3.00 9.55
CA GLY A 171 -28.54 2.75 10.95
C GLY A 171 -28.33 3.98 11.85
N TRP A 172 -27.82 3.75 13.05
CA TRP A 172 -27.63 4.74 14.10
C TRP A 172 -26.65 5.87 13.74
N LEU A 173 -25.66 5.61 12.87
CA LEU A 173 -24.68 6.61 12.38
C LEU A 173 -25.32 7.75 11.58
N HIS A 174 -26.54 7.57 11.08
CA HIS A 174 -27.32 8.59 10.40
C HIS A 174 -27.63 9.79 11.26
N ARG A 175 -27.83 9.55 12.54
CA ARG A 175 -28.19 10.61 13.49
C ARG A 175 -27.02 11.53 13.80
N LEU A 176 -25.78 11.15 13.44
CA LEU A 176 -24.59 11.96 13.67
C LEU A 176 -24.38 13.01 12.57
N PRO A 177 -23.97 14.23 12.92
CA PRO A 177 -23.51 15.23 11.96
C PRO A 177 -22.38 14.67 11.08
N PRO A 178 -22.23 15.10 9.82
CA PRO A 178 -21.22 14.55 8.90
C PRO A 178 -19.79 14.60 9.42
N ALA A 179 -19.44 15.61 10.22
CA ALA A 179 -18.12 15.74 10.83
C ALA A 179 -17.88 14.65 11.89
N GLU A 180 -18.82 14.45 12.81
CA GLU A 180 -18.74 13.42 13.86
C GLU A 180 -18.76 12.01 13.28
N ARG A 181 -19.61 11.80 12.27
CA ARG A 181 -19.65 10.53 11.53
C ARG A 181 -18.29 10.16 10.94
N GLY A 182 -17.61 11.14 10.31
CA GLY A 182 -16.28 10.94 9.77
C GLY A 182 -15.28 10.53 10.85
N TRP A 183 -15.37 11.11 12.05
CA TRP A 183 -14.53 10.75 13.19
C TRP A 183 -14.81 9.30 13.66
N VAL A 184 -16.08 8.98 13.91
CA VAL A 184 -16.46 7.64 14.40
C VAL A 184 -16.07 6.55 13.40
N CYS A 185 -16.41 6.70 12.11
CA CYS A 185 -16.02 5.74 11.09
C CYS A 185 -14.50 5.61 10.95
N GLY A 186 -13.78 6.74 11.03
CA GLY A 186 -12.33 6.75 10.98
C GLY A 186 -11.69 6.01 12.15
N LEU A 187 -12.16 6.24 13.38
CA LEU A 187 -11.66 5.57 14.58
C LEU A 187 -11.97 4.07 14.56
N LEU A 188 -13.18 3.67 14.16
CA LEU A 188 -13.55 2.27 14.03
C LEU A 188 -12.67 1.57 13.00
N ALA A 189 -12.51 2.14 11.82
CA ALA A 189 -11.68 1.55 10.76
C ALA A 189 -10.20 1.46 11.17
N ALA A 190 -9.68 2.49 11.84
CA ALA A 190 -8.31 2.49 12.36
C ALA A 190 -8.12 1.46 13.49
N GLY A 191 -9.08 1.33 14.40
CA GLY A 191 -9.05 0.32 15.46
C GLY A 191 -9.07 -1.10 14.91
N VAL A 192 -9.91 -1.37 13.90
CA VAL A 192 -9.93 -2.68 13.22
C VAL A 192 -8.62 -2.92 12.46
N ALA A 193 -8.09 -1.92 11.75
CA ALA A 193 -6.79 -2.04 11.07
C ALA A 193 -5.63 -2.25 12.05
N TRP A 194 -5.66 -1.62 13.22
CA TRP A 194 -4.67 -1.81 14.29
C TRP A 194 -4.70 -3.20 14.89
N LEU A 195 -5.90 -3.79 15.02
CA LEU A 195 -6.11 -5.13 15.57
C LEU A 195 -6.22 -6.21 14.48
N GLU A 196 -5.90 -5.88 13.21
CA GLU A 196 -5.98 -6.81 12.09
C GLU A 196 -5.11 -8.06 12.34
N PRO A 197 -5.71 -9.27 12.48
CA PRO A 197 -4.96 -10.45 12.87
C PRO A 197 -3.87 -10.82 11.87
N SER A 198 -4.14 -10.71 10.56
CA SER A 198 -3.16 -11.03 9.54
C SER A 198 -1.94 -10.10 9.60
N LEU A 199 -2.14 -8.84 9.98
CA LEU A 199 -1.06 -7.87 10.14
C LEU A 199 -0.19 -8.21 11.36
N ILE A 200 -0.81 -8.57 12.49
CA ILE A 200 -0.09 -8.97 13.71
C ILE A 200 0.69 -10.26 13.48
N LEU A 201 0.07 -11.24 12.84
CA LEU A 201 0.71 -12.52 12.53
C LEU A 201 1.89 -12.35 11.58
N ASP A 202 1.74 -11.58 10.50
CA ASP A 202 2.80 -11.33 9.53
C ASP A 202 3.97 -10.56 10.14
N ALA A 203 3.69 -9.48 10.86
CA ALA A 203 4.73 -8.56 11.32
C ALA A 203 5.41 -8.97 12.63
N HIS A 204 4.76 -9.80 13.47
CA HIS A 204 5.26 -10.14 14.79
C HIS A 204 5.35 -11.63 15.07
N ALA A 205 4.36 -12.44 14.64
CA ALA A 205 4.46 -13.91 14.79
C ALA A 205 5.43 -14.50 13.75
N TRP A 206 5.38 -13.99 12.54
CA TRP A 206 6.32 -14.30 11.46
C TRP A 206 7.05 -13.04 11.04
N PRO A 207 8.02 -12.53 11.80
CA PRO A 207 8.54 -11.18 11.66
C PRO A 207 8.92 -10.79 10.22
N GLN A 208 7.92 -10.33 9.48
CA GLN A 208 8.04 -9.84 8.11
C GLN A 208 7.92 -8.31 8.10
N TRP A 209 8.31 -7.74 7.00
CA TRP A 209 8.30 -6.29 6.77
C TRP A 209 7.25 -5.85 5.76
N ASP A 210 6.25 -6.69 5.50
CA ASP A 210 5.23 -6.44 4.48
C ASP A 210 4.33 -5.26 4.83
N CYS A 211 4.20 -4.94 6.10
CA CYS A 211 3.47 -3.78 6.61
C CYS A 211 4.10 -2.43 6.21
N TRP A 212 5.41 -2.36 5.87
CA TRP A 212 6.11 -1.09 5.65
C TRP A 212 5.61 -0.29 4.45
N ILE A 213 5.02 -0.91 3.45
CA ILE A 213 4.50 -0.21 2.26
C ILE A 213 3.10 0.36 2.45
N LEU A 214 2.35 -0.13 3.44
CA LEU A 214 0.97 0.32 3.71
C LEU A 214 0.88 1.82 4.02
N PRO A 215 1.72 2.41 4.90
CA PRO A 215 1.71 3.86 5.14
C PRO A 215 1.91 4.66 3.85
N PHE A 216 2.87 4.27 3.01
CA PHE A 216 3.14 4.98 1.75
C PHE A 216 1.94 4.97 0.82
N TYR A 217 1.28 3.82 0.68
CA TYR A 217 0.06 3.70 -0.12
C TYR A 217 -1.09 4.54 0.43
N LEU A 218 -1.36 4.46 1.74
CA LEU A 218 -2.44 5.19 2.40
C LEU A 218 -2.24 6.71 2.32
N PHE A 219 -1.02 7.18 2.59
CA PHE A 219 -0.71 8.61 2.47
C PHE A 219 -0.67 9.08 1.01
N ALA A 220 -0.30 8.21 0.04
CA ALA A 220 -0.46 8.50 -1.39
C ALA A 220 -1.93 8.67 -1.77
N ALA A 221 -2.81 7.79 -1.27
CA ALA A 221 -4.26 7.92 -1.45
C ALA A 221 -4.80 9.21 -0.83
N LEU A 222 -4.37 9.58 0.38
CA LEU A 222 -4.70 10.84 1.01
C LEU A 222 -4.21 12.05 0.21
N ALA A 223 -2.99 12.00 -0.31
CA ALA A 223 -2.44 13.03 -1.19
C ALA A 223 -3.26 13.18 -2.48
N ALA A 224 -3.65 12.07 -3.10
CA ALA A 224 -4.54 12.06 -4.27
C ALA A 224 -5.92 12.65 -3.95
N LEU A 225 -6.54 12.24 -2.84
CA LEU A 225 -7.82 12.80 -2.38
C LEU A 225 -7.71 14.31 -2.14
N THR A 226 -6.63 14.79 -1.54
CA THR A 226 -6.37 16.21 -1.27
C THR A 226 -5.81 16.97 -2.48
N ARG A 227 -5.73 16.31 -3.66
CA ARG A 227 -5.24 16.86 -4.94
C ARG A 227 -3.76 17.23 -4.92
N ARG A 228 -2.97 16.69 -4.01
CA ARG A 228 -1.52 16.87 -3.88
C ARG A 228 -0.76 15.81 -4.69
N TRP A 229 -0.98 15.78 -6.01
CA TRP A 229 -0.54 14.70 -6.90
C TRP A 229 0.97 14.51 -7.00
N PHE A 230 1.77 15.56 -6.83
CA PHE A 230 3.22 15.44 -6.75
C PHE A 230 3.63 14.56 -5.55
N TRP A 231 3.11 14.88 -4.36
CA TRP A 231 3.39 14.10 -3.14
C TRP A 231 2.84 12.67 -3.22
N CYS A 232 1.74 12.47 -3.93
CA CYS A 232 1.26 11.12 -4.24
C CYS A 232 2.32 10.34 -5.00
N GLY A 233 2.93 10.92 -6.03
CA GLY A 233 4.02 10.30 -6.79
C GLY A 233 5.25 10.02 -5.94
N CYS A 234 5.66 10.97 -5.09
CA CYS A 234 6.79 10.78 -4.17
C CYS A 234 6.59 9.57 -3.23
N LEU A 235 5.42 9.48 -2.61
CA LEU A 235 5.10 8.40 -1.68
C LEU A 235 5.05 7.03 -2.38
N LEU A 236 4.50 6.98 -3.60
CA LEU A 236 4.48 5.75 -4.39
C LEU A 236 5.90 5.31 -4.80
N ALA A 237 6.78 6.24 -5.14
CA ALA A 237 8.17 5.94 -5.44
C ALA A 237 8.91 5.42 -4.20
N LEU A 238 8.80 6.09 -3.04
CA LEU A 238 9.42 5.63 -1.80
C LEU A 238 8.97 4.22 -1.43
N GLY A 239 7.66 3.98 -1.43
CA GLY A 239 7.13 2.66 -1.13
C GLY A 239 7.54 1.59 -2.15
N GLY A 240 7.60 1.94 -3.45
CA GLY A 240 8.12 1.07 -4.50
C GLY A 240 9.61 0.73 -4.33
N MET A 241 10.41 1.68 -3.85
CA MET A 241 11.83 1.48 -3.52
C MET A 241 12.05 0.71 -2.21
N LEU A 242 11.03 0.57 -1.38
CA LEU A 242 11.03 -0.37 -0.23
C LEU A 242 10.60 -1.78 -0.65
N LYS A 243 9.57 -1.90 -1.50
CA LYS A 243 9.05 -3.18 -1.96
C LYS A 243 8.38 -3.03 -3.33
N GLY A 244 8.92 -3.71 -4.32
CA GLY A 244 8.50 -3.60 -5.72
C GLY A 244 7.01 -3.90 -5.95
N GLN A 245 6.35 -4.68 -5.09
CA GLN A 245 4.93 -5.00 -5.20
C GLN A 245 4.03 -3.76 -5.21
N LEU A 246 4.43 -2.66 -4.57
CA LEU A 246 3.67 -1.40 -4.64
C LEU A 246 3.56 -0.86 -6.06
N LEU A 247 4.54 -1.14 -6.91
CA LEU A 247 4.53 -0.68 -8.30
C LEU A 247 3.41 -1.32 -9.12
N PHE A 248 2.96 -2.53 -8.77
CA PHE A 248 1.82 -3.16 -9.45
C PHE A 248 0.52 -2.38 -9.26
N VAL A 249 0.30 -1.74 -8.11
CA VAL A 249 -0.91 -0.94 -7.85
C VAL A 249 -0.75 0.54 -8.20
N THR A 250 0.47 1.00 -8.45
CA THR A 250 0.78 2.41 -8.80
C THR A 250 0.03 2.92 -10.04
N PRO A 251 -0.16 2.14 -11.13
CA PRO A 251 -0.90 2.59 -12.31
C PRO A 251 -2.34 3.04 -12.01
N PHE A 252 -2.97 2.53 -10.96
CA PHE A 252 -4.27 3.00 -10.49
C PHE A 252 -4.29 4.53 -10.26
N PHE A 253 -3.25 5.06 -9.60
CA PHE A 253 -3.14 6.49 -9.32
C PHE A 253 -2.86 7.32 -10.58
N LEU A 254 -2.20 6.74 -11.58
CA LEU A 254 -1.97 7.40 -12.87
C LEU A 254 -3.26 7.47 -13.69
N PHE A 255 -3.96 6.36 -13.82
CA PHE A 255 -5.19 6.31 -14.62
C PHE A 255 -6.35 7.10 -13.98
N TRP A 256 -6.39 7.24 -12.67
CA TRP A 256 -7.44 8.00 -12.00
C TRP A 256 -7.57 9.46 -12.51
N PRO A 257 -6.55 10.33 -12.48
CA PRO A 257 -6.65 11.68 -13.04
C PRO A 257 -6.79 11.69 -14.56
N LEU A 258 -6.26 10.69 -15.29
CA LEU A 258 -6.45 10.55 -16.74
C LEU A 258 -7.92 10.35 -17.10
N TRP A 259 -8.64 9.49 -16.41
CA TRP A 259 -10.09 9.32 -16.55
C TRP A 259 -10.91 10.56 -16.18
N GLN A 260 -10.31 11.46 -15.39
CA GLN A 260 -10.90 12.78 -15.12
C GLN A 260 -10.53 13.82 -16.18
N ARG A 261 -9.75 13.47 -17.19
CA ARG A 261 -9.15 14.39 -18.20
C ARG A 261 -8.31 15.49 -17.55
N ARG A 262 -7.60 15.16 -16.46
CA ARG A 262 -6.77 16.10 -15.68
C ARG A 262 -5.30 15.79 -15.88
N TRP A 263 -4.82 15.93 -17.12
CA TRP A 263 -3.45 15.59 -17.54
C TRP A 263 -2.35 16.20 -16.67
N ALA A 264 -2.51 17.47 -16.27
CA ALA A 264 -1.56 18.14 -15.38
C ALA A 264 -1.44 17.50 -14.00
N ARG A 265 -2.45 16.75 -13.53
CA ARG A 265 -2.38 15.98 -12.29
C ARG A 265 -1.59 14.70 -12.48
N ALA A 266 -1.82 14.00 -13.58
CA ALA A 266 -1.05 12.81 -13.96
C ALA A 266 0.42 13.17 -14.15
N ALA A 267 0.71 14.25 -14.87
CA ALA A 267 2.08 14.73 -15.06
C ALA A 267 2.77 15.10 -13.74
N ARG A 268 2.07 15.76 -12.78
CA ARG A 268 2.64 16.04 -11.44
C ARG A 268 2.89 14.79 -10.62
N LEU A 269 2.04 13.77 -10.74
CA LEU A 269 2.29 12.47 -10.11
C LEU A 269 3.56 11.85 -10.68
N LEU A 270 3.70 11.80 -12.00
CA LEU A 270 4.90 11.27 -12.66
C LEU A 270 6.15 12.09 -12.30
N ALA A 271 6.04 13.41 -12.21
CA ALA A 271 7.14 14.28 -11.78
C ALA A 271 7.59 13.96 -10.36
N GLY A 272 6.66 13.78 -9.41
CA GLY A 272 6.99 13.38 -8.04
C GLY A 272 7.62 11.99 -7.98
N PHE A 273 7.08 11.06 -8.75
CA PHE A 273 7.62 9.71 -8.83
C PHE A 273 9.05 9.71 -9.39
N ALA A 274 9.28 10.37 -10.53
CA ALA A 274 10.59 10.43 -11.17
C ALA A 274 11.62 11.14 -10.29
N ALA A 275 11.26 12.28 -9.69
CA ALA A 275 12.14 13.02 -8.79
C ALA A 275 12.60 12.17 -7.60
N THR A 276 11.66 11.47 -6.96
CA THR A 276 11.95 10.67 -5.77
C THR A 276 12.70 9.39 -6.13
N ALA A 277 12.30 8.69 -7.18
CA ALA A 277 13.02 7.52 -7.66
C ALA A 277 14.47 7.89 -8.03
N ALA A 278 14.68 8.96 -8.79
CA ALA A 278 16.00 9.45 -9.14
C ALA A 278 16.83 9.82 -7.91
N ALA A 279 16.24 10.49 -6.93
CA ALA A 279 16.94 10.85 -5.69
C ALA A 279 17.45 9.60 -4.95
N VAL A 280 16.64 8.53 -4.86
CA VAL A 280 17.04 7.28 -4.20
C VAL A 280 18.17 6.58 -4.97
N VAL A 281 18.12 6.57 -6.30
CA VAL A 281 19.10 5.82 -7.11
C VAL A 281 20.19 6.67 -7.74
N SER A 282 20.21 7.98 -7.46
CA SER A 282 21.21 8.92 -7.98
C SER A 282 22.66 8.47 -7.77
N PRO A 283 23.05 7.82 -6.64
CA PRO A 283 24.44 7.40 -6.45
C PRO A 283 24.90 6.34 -7.46
N TRP A 284 23.99 5.53 -7.99
CA TRP A 284 24.30 4.57 -9.07
C TRP A 284 24.27 5.19 -10.45
N LEU A 285 23.35 6.16 -10.65
CA LEU A 285 23.17 6.81 -11.95
C LEU A 285 24.24 7.87 -12.23
N LEU A 286 24.58 8.71 -11.25
CA LEU A 286 25.43 9.90 -11.41
C LEU A 286 26.81 9.66 -10.80
N ARG A 287 27.66 8.88 -11.49
CA ARG A 287 28.96 8.46 -10.98
C ARG A 287 30.08 9.48 -11.15
N SER A 288 29.88 10.45 -12.06
CA SER A 288 30.87 11.48 -12.35
C SER A 288 30.39 12.87 -11.90
N PRO A 289 31.32 13.77 -11.50
CA PRO A 289 30.97 15.16 -11.21
C PRO A 289 30.27 15.86 -12.41
N SER A 290 30.68 15.52 -13.64
CA SER A 290 30.05 16.06 -14.85
C SER A 290 28.60 15.66 -14.99
N ALA A 291 28.23 14.42 -14.65
CA ALA A 291 26.84 13.97 -14.65
C ALA A 291 25.99 14.78 -13.65
N TRP A 292 26.50 15.01 -12.42
CA TRP A 292 25.82 15.84 -11.43
C TRP A 292 25.65 17.29 -11.92
N LEU A 293 26.69 17.89 -12.48
CA LEU A 293 26.64 19.25 -13.02
C LEU A 293 25.63 19.36 -14.17
N THR A 294 25.55 18.35 -15.03
CA THR A 294 24.58 18.33 -16.13
C THR A 294 23.15 18.31 -15.58
N VAL A 295 22.86 17.45 -14.59
CA VAL A 295 21.52 17.40 -13.96
C VAL A 295 21.22 18.72 -13.24
N ALA A 296 22.18 19.31 -12.54
CA ALA A 296 22.02 20.61 -11.90
C ALA A 296 21.74 21.73 -12.91
N ALA A 297 22.44 21.75 -14.05
CA ALA A 297 22.19 22.71 -15.13
C ALA A 297 20.77 22.56 -15.71
N VAL A 298 20.31 21.33 -15.97
CA VAL A 298 18.94 21.08 -16.43
C VAL A 298 17.92 21.53 -15.38
N ALA A 299 18.16 21.25 -14.10
CA ALA A 299 17.29 21.70 -13.02
C ALA A 299 17.24 23.23 -12.92
N GLY A 300 18.39 23.91 -13.05
CA GLY A 300 18.49 25.38 -13.07
C GLY A 300 17.75 25.99 -14.26
N ALA A 301 17.94 25.45 -15.46
CA ALA A 301 17.25 25.90 -16.67
C ALA A 301 15.71 25.68 -16.55
N ALA A 302 15.29 24.54 -16.04
CA ALA A 302 13.88 24.26 -15.75
C ALA A 302 13.30 25.24 -14.73
N ALA A 303 14.05 25.53 -13.65
CA ALA A 303 13.64 26.48 -12.64
C ALA A 303 13.46 27.89 -13.24
N ALA A 304 14.42 28.37 -14.03
CA ALA A 304 14.36 29.66 -14.72
C ALA A 304 13.16 29.74 -15.68
N PHE A 305 12.94 28.68 -16.49
CA PHE A 305 11.81 28.60 -17.41
C PHE A 305 10.47 28.68 -16.71
N PHE A 306 10.25 27.85 -15.66
CA PHE A 306 8.98 27.85 -14.94
C PHE A 306 8.79 29.11 -14.06
N TRP A 307 9.88 29.70 -13.62
CA TRP A 307 9.88 31.00 -12.95
C TRP A 307 9.37 32.10 -13.89
N SER A 308 9.93 32.19 -15.09
CA SER A 308 9.52 33.16 -16.10
C SER A 308 8.05 33.01 -16.51
N ARG A 309 7.49 31.81 -16.40
CA ARG A 309 6.08 31.50 -16.67
C ARG A 309 5.17 31.66 -15.46
N HIS A 310 5.68 32.16 -14.33
CA HIS A 310 4.94 32.32 -13.07
C HIS A 310 4.19 31.06 -12.65
N SER A 311 4.78 29.89 -12.85
CA SER A 311 4.15 28.61 -12.58
C SER A 311 3.94 28.40 -11.08
N ARG A 312 2.69 28.20 -10.66
CA ARG A 312 2.34 27.87 -9.25
C ARG A 312 2.96 26.56 -8.75
N HIS A 313 3.49 25.74 -9.65
CA HIS A 313 4.08 24.43 -9.34
C HIS A 313 5.53 24.33 -9.82
N LEU A 314 6.22 25.45 -9.85
CA LEU A 314 7.63 25.60 -10.25
C LEU A 314 8.50 24.47 -9.71
N TRP A 315 8.53 24.32 -8.40
CA TRP A 315 9.35 23.31 -7.72
C TRP A 315 9.02 21.86 -8.13
N ALA A 316 7.73 21.55 -8.37
CA ALA A 316 7.32 20.21 -8.77
C ALA A 316 7.77 19.86 -10.19
N TRP A 317 7.69 20.81 -11.11
CA TRP A 317 8.15 20.61 -12.48
C TRP A 317 9.67 20.55 -12.59
N THR A 318 10.36 21.44 -11.84
CA THR A 318 11.83 21.44 -11.76
C THR A 318 12.34 20.11 -11.22
N ALA A 319 11.80 19.65 -10.08
CA ALA A 319 12.20 18.38 -9.49
C ALA A 319 11.89 17.19 -10.42
N GLY A 320 10.73 17.20 -11.08
CA GLY A 320 10.37 16.14 -12.03
C GLY A 320 11.32 16.07 -13.22
N LEU A 321 11.65 17.22 -13.83
CA LEU A 321 12.60 17.29 -14.95
C LEU A 321 14.02 16.92 -14.51
N ALA A 322 14.45 17.35 -13.32
CA ALA A 322 15.73 16.93 -12.77
C ALA A 322 15.78 15.40 -12.56
N GLY A 323 14.68 14.79 -12.10
CA GLY A 323 14.58 13.35 -11.98
C GLY A 323 14.69 12.62 -13.32
N VAL A 324 13.95 13.08 -14.34
CA VAL A 324 14.06 12.52 -15.69
C VAL A 324 15.47 12.71 -16.26
N ALA A 325 16.06 13.91 -16.08
CA ALA A 325 17.43 14.19 -16.49
C ALA A 325 18.43 13.24 -15.83
N ALA A 326 18.27 12.95 -14.53
CA ALA A 326 19.16 12.04 -13.82
C ALA A 326 19.15 10.63 -14.44
N PHE A 327 17.98 10.09 -14.78
CA PHE A 327 17.88 8.80 -15.48
C PHE A 327 18.51 8.86 -16.89
N THR A 328 18.23 9.92 -17.66
CA THR A 328 18.77 10.07 -19.01
C THR A 328 20.29 10.23 -18.99
N VAL A 329 20.80 11.13 -18.14
CA VAL A 329 22.25 11.33 -17.98
C VAL A 329 22.92 10.06 -17.48
N GLY A 330 22.34 9.40 -16.48
CA GLY A 330 22.85 8.11 -15.98
C GLY A 330 22.96 7.06 -17.08
N ALA A 331 21.93 6.92 -17.92
CA ALA A 331 21.96 5.99 -19.04
C ALA A 331 23.03 6.34 -20.09
N LEU A 332 23.25 7.62 -20.35
CA LEU A 332 24.21 8.07 -21.36
C LEU A 332 25.66 8.15 -20.84
N SER A 333 25.86 8.35 -19.54
CA SER A 333 27.19 8.52 -18.92
C SER A 333 27.75 7.24 -18.26
N GLY A 334 27.17 6.07 -18.54
CA GLY A 334 27.64 4.80 -17.98
C GLY A 334 27.23 4.58 -16.52
N GLY A 335 26.13 5.15 -16.08
CA GLY A 335 25.51 4.84 -14.79
C GLY A 335 25.09 3.38 -14.68
N SER A 336 25.06 2.84 -13.47
CA SER A 336 24.67 1.45 -13.22
C SER A 336 23.17 1.29 -13.02
N PHE A 337 22.61 0.29 -13.66
CA PHE A 337 21.23 -0.17 -13.50
C PHE A 337 21.13 -1.55 -12.83
N ALA A 338 22.22 -2.04 -12.22
CA ALA A 338 22.25 -3.32 -11.50
C ALA A 338 21.15 -3.39 -10.42
N TRP A 339 20.89 -2.28 -9.72
CA TRP A 339 19.81 -2.16 -8.74
C TRP A 339 18.41 -2.42 -9.34
N LEU A 340 18.17 -2.06 -10.60
CA LEU A 340 16.90 -2.29 -11.28
C LEU A 340 16.76 -3.77 -11.65
N GLN A 341 17.79 -4.37 -12.23
CA GLN A 341 17.80 -5.76 -12.62
C GLN A 341 17.64 -6.67 -11.39
N ILE A 342 18.47 -6.48 -10.37
CA ILE A 342 18.49 -7.33 -9.18
C ILE A 342 17.27 -7.04 -8.29
N GLY A 343 16.98 -5.76 -7.99
CA GLY A 343 15.96 -5.39 -7.02
C GLY A 343 14.51 -5.49 -7.51
N PHE A 344 14.26 -5.57 -8.83
CA PHE A 344 12.91 -5.57 -9.37
C PHE A 344 12.61 -6.67 -10.40
N LEU A 345 13.60 -7.08 -11.19
CA LEU A 345 13.36 -8.02 -12.29
C LEU A 345 13.76 -9.45 -11.95
N TYR A 346 14.80 -9.62 -11.15
CA TYR A 346 15.36 -10.93 -10.82
C TYR A 346 14.35 -11.89 -10.17
N GLY A 347 13.52 -11.43 -9.25
CA GLY A 347 12.52 -12.28 -8.58
C GLY A 347 11.55 -12.96 -9.55
N SER A 348 11.19 -12.29 -10.66
CA SER A 348 10.28 -12.85 -11.66
C SER A 348 10.92 -13.95 -12.50
N GLU A 349 12.24 -13.95 -12.63
CA GLU A 349 13.00 -14.98 -13.36
C GLU A 349 13.23 -16.21 -12.49
N ARG A 350 13.42 -15.99 -11.19
CA ARG A 350 13.75 -17.02 -10.22
C ARG A 350 12.59 -17.94 -9.86
N TYR A 351 11.36 -17.42 -9.87
CA TYR A 351 10.17 -18.19 -9.47
C TYR A 351 9.36 -18.58 -10.72
N PRO A 352 9.64 -19.74 -11.35
CA PRO A 352 8.98 -20.14 -12.59
C PRO A 352 7.55 -20.64 -12.37
N TYR A 353 7.13 -20.85 -11.12
CA TYR A 353 5.84 -21.44 -10.79
C TYR A 353 4.70 -20.42 -10.88
N LEU A 354 3.51 -20.92 -11.22
CA LEU A 354 2.32 -20.07 -11.33
C LEU A 354 1.89 -19.53 -9.96
N PHE A 355 2.01 -20.35 -8.92
CA PHE A 355 1.86 -19.92 -7.52
C PHE A 355 3.03 -20.43 -6.68
N ILE A 356 3.32 -19.80 -5.54
CA ILE A 356 4.55 -20.06 -4.77
C ILE A 356 4.24 -20.75 -3.44
N SER A 357 3.01 -20.66 -2.92
CA SER A 357 2.69 -21.05 -1.57
C SER A 357 1.21 -21.39 -1.41
N SER A 358 0.74 -21.61 -0.19
CA SER A 358 -0.63 -21.98 0.15
C SER A 358 -1.66 -20.84 -0.12
N CYS A 359 -1.58 -20.20 -1.29
CA CYS A 359 -2.43 -19.07 -1.65
C CYS A 359 -3.85 -19.48 -2.03
N TYR A 360 -4.83 -18.66 -1.65
CA TYR A 360 -6.23 -18.78 -2.05
C TYR A 360 -6.55 -17.79 -3.18
N ASN A 361 -6.07 -18.06 -4.41
CA ASN A 361 -6.21 -17.14 -5.53
C ASN A 361 -6.44 -17.88 -6.87
N LEU A 362 -6.66 -17.12 -7.95
CA LEU A 362 -6.87 -17.70 -9.28
C LEU A 362 -5.67 -18.53 -9.78
N PRO A 363 -4.40 -18.06 -9.66
CA PRO A 363 -3.25 -18.89 -10.03
C PRO A 363 -3.20 -20.22 -9.28
N SER A 364 -3.58 -20.27 -8.01
CA SER A 364 -3.65 -21.49 -7.21
C SER A 364 -4.72 -22.47 -7.74
N LEU A 365 -5.86 -21.96 -8.22
CA LEU A 365 -6.88 -22.81 -8.88
C LEU A 365 -6.41 -23.38 -10.22
N LEU A 366 -5.63 -22.58 -10.97
CA LEU A 366 -5.09 -23.00 -12.27
C LEU A 366 -3.92 -23.99 -12.12
N ALA A 367 -3.22 -23.96 -11.00
CA ALA A 367 -1.98 -24.71 -10.80
C ALA A 367 -2.16 -26.16 -10.34
N HIS A 368 -3.37 -26.71 -10.36
CA HIS A 368 -3.57 -28.17 -10.23
C HIS A 368 -2.97 -28.98 -11.39
N THR A 369 -2.43 -28.28 -12.39
CA THR A 369 -1.64 -28.81 -13.46
C THR A 369 -0.23 -28.23 -13.36
N ASP A 370 0.80 -28.95 -13.78
CA ASP A 370 2.21 -28.53 -13.73
C ASP A 370 2.53 -27.34 -14.64
N LEU A 371 1.68 -26.30 -14.62
CA LEU A 371 1.81 -25.10 -15.43
C LEU A 371 2.86 -24.16 -14.86
N SER A 372 3.78 -23.76 -15.69
CA SER A 372 4.73 -22.69 -15.43
C SER A 372 4.14 -21.32 -15.81
N VAL A 373 4.64 -20.26 -15.20
CA VAL A 373 4.36 -18.88 -15.63
C VAL A 373 4.77 -18.63 -17.09
N LYS A 374 5.74 -19.40 -17.61
CA LYS A 374 6.25 -19.34 -18.99
C LYS A 374 5.45 -20.22 -19.96
N THR A 375 4.55 -21.10 -19.48
CA THR A 375 3.72 -21.94 -20.34
C THR A 375 2.84 -21.09 -21.26
N PRO A 376 2.88 -21.31 -22.58
CA PRO A 376 2.04 -20.58 -23.53
C PRO A 376 0.55 -20.83 -23.28
N VAL A 377 -0.24 -19.76 -23.24
CA VAL A 377 -1.71 -19.77 -23.27
C VAL A 377 -2.19 -19.69 -24.72
N TRP A 378 -1.45 -18.93 -25.53
CA TRP A 378 -1.79 -18.70 -26.92
C TRP A 378 -0.50 -18.35 -27.69
N SER A 379 -0.29 -19.00 -28.82
CA SER A 379 0.95 -18.84 -29.60
C SER A 379 0.66 -18.89 -31.11
N PRO A 380 -0.03 -17.86 -31.68
CA PRO A 380 -0.30 -17.80 -33.10
C PRO A 380 0.96 -17.47 -33.89
N GLN A 381 1.04 -18.05 -35.09
CA GLN A 381 2.07 -17.76 -36.05
C GLN A 381 1.46 -17.00 -37.24
N PHE A 382 1.97 -15.81 -37.51
CA PHE A 382 1.56 -14.96 -38.64
C PHE A 382 2.77 -14.76 -39.57
N GLY A 383 2.96 -15.66 -40.53
CA GLY A 383 4.14 -15.64 -41.37
C GLY A 383 5.43 -15.83 -40.57
N ALA A 384 6.34 -14.87 -40.65
CA ALA A 384 7.58 -14.84 -39.88
C ALA A 384 7.42 -14.32 -38.44
N LEU A 385 6.26 -13.79 -38.08
CA LEU A 385 5.99 -13.27 -36.74
C LEU A 385 5.38 -14.37 -35.87
N HIS A 386 6.09 -14.74 -34.82
CA HIS A 386 5.62 -15.67 -33.79
C HIS A 386 5.34 -14.90 -32.49
N PHE A 387 4.07 -14.84 -32.10
CA PHE A 387 3.63 -14.17 -30.88
C PHE A 387 3.31 -15.20 -29.81
N VAL A 388 3.92 -15.10 -28.63
CA VAL A 388 3.68 -16.02 -27.51
C VAL A 388 3.08 -15.25 -26.34
N LEU A 389 1.83 -15.56 -25.99
CA LEU A 389 1.17 -15.10 -24.77
C LEU A 389 1.30 -16.18 -23.71
N THR A 390 2.12 -15.94 -22.69
CA THR A 390 2.29 -16.85 -21.55
C THR A 390 1.26 -16.56 -20.45
N TRP A 391 1.06 -17.52 -19.51
CA TRP A 391 0.22 -17.33 -18.34
C TRP A 391 0.60 -16.07 -17.55
N GLN A 392 1.88 -15.79 -17.40
CA GLN A 392 2.37 -14.60 -16.72
C GLN A 392 1.83 -13.31 -17.35
N TRP A 393 1.90 -13.20 -18.67
CA TRP A 393 1.43 -12.02 -19.39
C TRP A 393 -0.10 -11.96 -19.45
N ALA A 394 -0.77 -13.10 -19.65
CA ALA A 394 -2.23 -13.13 -19.69
C ALA A 394 -2.84 -12.62 -18.38
N LEU A 395 -2.37 -13.13 -17.24
CA LEU A 395 -2.86 -12.72 -15.92
C LEU A 395 -2.48 -11.26 -15.59
N ARG A 396 -1.29 -10.81 -16.00
CA ARG A 396 -0.89 -9.40 -15.86
C ARG A 396 -1.76 -8.45 -16.68
N LEU A 397 -2.13 -8.84 -17.90
CA LEU A 397 -3.03 -8.04 -18.75
C LEU A 397 -4.45 -7.97 -18.19
N ILE A 398 -4.99 -9.09 -17.71
CA ILE A 398 -6.30 -9.14 -17.03
C ILE A 398 -6.27 -8.23 -15.80
N TYR A 399 -5.24 -8.33 -14.98
CA TYR A 399 -5.06 -7.49 -13.81
C TYR A 399 -4.97 -6.01 -14.18
N LEU A 400 -4.16 -5.65 -15.18
CA LEU A 400 -4.02 -4.26 -15.64
C LEU A 400 -5.36 -3.71 -16.14
N GLY A 401 -6.12 -4.49 -16.90
CA GLY A 401 -7.48 -4.12 -17.33
C GLY A 401 -8.41 -3.85 -16.15
N ALA A 402 -8.43 -4.74 -15.15
CA ALA A 402 -9.21 -4.57 -13.94
C ALA A 402 -8.76 -3.33 -13.13
N LEU A 403 -7.46 -3.07 -13.06
CA LEU A 403 -6.88 -1.91 -12.38
C LEU A 403 -7.29 -0.59 -13.07
N ILE A 404 -7.26 -0.52 -14.40
CA ILE A 404 -7.73 0.62 -15.20
C ILE A 404 -9.22 0.88 -14.93
N LEU A 405 -10.03 -0.16 -14.88
CA LEU A 405 -11.46 -0.06 -14.55
C LEU A 405 -11.68 0.38 -13.10
N CYS A 406 -10.85 -0.07 -12.15
CA CYS A 406 -10.86 0.45 -10.77
C CYS A 406 -10.58 1.96 -10.74
N ALA A 407 -9.60 2.42 -11.50
CA ALA A 407 -9.27 3.84 -11.60
C ALA A 407 -10.40 4.66 -12.22
N LEU A 408 -11.14 4.09 -13.20
CA LEU A 408 -12.35 4.70 -13.75
C LEU A 408 -13.43 4.83 -12.68
N GLY A 409 -13.66 3.78 -11.88
CA GLY A 409 -14.56 3.80 -10.72
C GLY A 409 -14.18 4.90 -9.73
N ALA A 410 -12.90 4.97 -9.34
CA ALA A 410 -12.37 6.00 -8.47
C ALA A 410 -12.60 7.42 -9.03
N ALA A 411 -12.36 7.62 -10.32
CA ALA A 411 -12.60 8.89 -11.00
C ALA A 411 -14.07 9.32 -10.94
N ARG A 412 -15.00 8.38 -11.14
CA ARG A 412 -16.45 8.61 -11.05
C ARG A 412 -16.89 8.94 -9.63
N HIS A 413 -16.49 8.12 -8.66
CA HIS A 413 -16.85 8.31 -7.25
C HIS A 413 -16.27 9.60 -6.67
N ALA A 414 -15.04 9.95 -7.04
CA ALA A 414 -14.43 11.22 -6.65
C ALA A 414 -15.19 12.44 -7.18
N ARG A 415 -15.71 12.39 -8.43
CA ARG A 415 -16.56 13.47 -8.99
C ARG A 415 -17.90 13.58 -8.27
N ARG A 416 -18.50 12.43 -7.94
CA ARG A 416 -19.82 12.36 -7.28
C ARG A 416 -19.78 12.57 -5.77
N ARG A 417 -18.58 12.67 -5.19
CA ARG A 417 -18.37 12.67 -3.73
C ARG A 417 -19.01 11.44 -3.06
N ASP A 418 -18.86 10.28 -3.69
CA ASP A 418 -19.42 9.02 -3.24
C ASP A 418 -18.40 8.28 -2.35
N PRO A 419 -18.79 7.77 -1.16
CA PRO A 419 -17.89 7.07 -0.25
C PRO A 419 -17.31 5.77 -0.85
N ARG A 420 -17.91 5.20 -1.90
CA ARG A 420 -17.35 4.06 -2.65
C ARG A 420 -15.96 4.34 -3.25
N LEU A 421 -15.54 5.61 -3.28
CA LEU A 421 -14.16 5.96 -3.58
C LEU A 421 -13.16 5.26 -2.63
N LEU A 422 -13.53 5.05 -1.36
CA LEU A 422 -12.70 4.32 -0.39
C LEU A 422 -12.54 2.86 -0.82
N ILE A 423 -13.62 2.23 -1.29
CA ILE A 423 -13.58 0.86 -1.82
C ILE A 423 -12.69 0.79 -3.07
N ALA A 424 -12.80 1.79 -3.97
CA ALA A 424 -11.95 1.86 -5.16
C ALA A 424 -10.45 1.98 -4.82
N VAL A 425 -10.10 2.58 -3.69
CA VAL A 425 -8.70 2.65 -3.19
C VAL A 425 -8.24 1.31 -2.62
N ALA A 426 -9.10 0.54 -1.97
CA ALA A 426 -8.72 -0.76 -1.39
C ALA A 426 -8.63 -1.88 -2.45
N THR A 427 -9.51 -1.87 -3.45
CA THR A 427 -9.70 -2.97 -4.43
C THR A 427 -8.45 -3.33 -5.25
N PRO A 428 -7.53 -2.41 -5.64
CA PRO A 428 -6.31 -2.76 -6.37
C PRO A 428 -5.47 -3.86 -5.72
N TRP A 429 -5.34 -3.86 -4.41
CA TRP A 429 -4.57 -4.86 -3.67
C TRP A 429 -5.26 -6.21 -3.62
N LEU A 430 -6.60 -6.22 -3.49
CA LEU A 430 -7.39 -7.43 -3.55
C LEU A 430 -7.30 -8.07 -4.95
N LEU A 431 -7.39 -7.26 -6.01
CA LEU A 431 -7.22 -7.72 -7.40
C LEU A 431 -5.80 -8.22 -7.65
N MET A 432 -4.78 -7.56 -7.10
CA MET A 432 -3.39 -7.98 -7.24
C MET A 432 -3.19 -9.39 -6.69
N PHE A 433 -3.63 -9.64 -5.45
CA PHE A 433 -3.53 -10.96 -4.84
C PHE A 433 -4.36 -12.01 -5.58
N ALA A 434 -5.59 -11.65 -5.97
CA ALA A 434 -6.53 -12.58 -6.60
C ALA A 434 -6.11 -13.03 -8.01
N LEU A 435 -5.46 -12.16 -8.78
CA LEU A 435 -5.24 -12.37 -10.22
C LEU A 435 -3.77 -12.58 -10.61
N LEU A 436 -2.81 -12.00 -9.88
CA LEU A 436 -1.41 -12.10 -10.28
C LEU A 436 -0.78 -13.43 -9.88
N PRO A 437 0.11 -13.99 -10.72
CA PRO A 437 0.90 -15.16 -10.37
C PRO A 437 2.04 -14.81 -9.40
N GLN A 438 2.69 -15.82 -8.86
CA GLN A 438 3.86 -15.68 -7.99
C GLN A 438 3.57 -14.92 -6.68
N MET A 439 2.32 -14.95 -6.20
CA MET A 439 1.94 -14.37 -4.92
C MET A 439 2.28 -15.31 -3.76
N HIS A 440 2.73 -14.73 -2.65
CA HIS A 440 2.84 -15.41 -1.37
C HIS A 440 1.53 -15.30 -0.59
N GLU A 441 1.26 -16.26 0.27
CA GLU A 441 0.09 -16.36 1.15
C GLU A 441 -0.13 -15.11 1.98
N ARG A 442 0.95 -14.47 2.45
CA ARG A 442 0.92 -13.26 3.27
C ARG A 442 0.50 -11.99 2.52
N TYR A 443 0.54 -11.99 1.19
CA TYR A 443 0.25 -10.75 0.43
C TYR A 443 -1.23 -10.35 0.42
N LEU A 444 -2.15 -11.23 0.85
CA LEU A 444 -3.54 -10.85 1.05
C LEU A 444 -3.70 -9.83 2.20
N LEU A 445 -2.75 -9.77 3.15
CA LEU A 445 -2.81 -8.84 4.28
C LEU A 445 -2.98 -7.38 3.84
N TRP A 446 -2.35 -6.97 2.72
CA TRP A 446 -2.49 -5.59 2.23
C TRP A 446 -3.94 -5.30 1.84
N GLY A 447 -4.59 -6.24 1.15
CA GLY A 447 -6.01 -6.15 0.81
C GLY A 447 -6.90 -6.20 2.05
N ALA A 448 -6.60 -7.07 3.01
CA ALA A 448 -7.34 -7.19 4.27
C ALA A 448 -7.28 -5.88 5.08
N VAL A 449 -6.09 -5.35 5.33
CA VAL A 449 -5.92 -4.07 6.05
C VAL A 449 -6.64 -2.93 5.33
N LEU A 450 -6.45 -2.79 4.01
CA LEU A 450 -7.06 -1.70 3.25
C LEU A 450 -8.57 -1.83 3.13
N SER A 451 -9.12 -3.05 3.17
CA SER A 451 -10.57 -3.26 3.12
C SER A 451 -11.30 -2.81 4.39
N THR A 452 -10.57 -2.49 5.50
CA THR A 452 -11.15 -1.86 6.70
C THR A 452 -11.87 -0.55 6.40
N VAL A 453 -11.50 0.15 5.31
CA VAL A 453 -12.18 1.36 4.86
C VAL A 453 -13.67 1.13 4.54
N ALA A 454 -14.08 -0.13 4.32
CA ALA A 454 -15.46 -0.52 4.11
C ALA A 454 -16.37 -0.20 5.31
N LEU A 455 -15.81 -0.18 6.53
CA LEU A 455 -16.51 0.20 7.75
C LEU A 455 -17.10 1.63 7.67
N GLY A 456 -16.49 2.51 6.90
CA GLY A 456 -17.01 3.84 6.61
C GLY A 456 -18.00 3.90 5.44
N VAL A 457 -18.28 2.79 4.76
CA VAL A 457 -19.05 2.77 3.49
C VAL A 457 -20.29 1.89 3.57
N SER A 458 -20.16 0.62 3.98
CA SER A 458 -21.25 -0.35 3.89
C SER A 458 -21.06 -1.51 4.85
N VAL A 459 -22.11 -1.88 5.60
CA VAL A 459 -22.11 -3.05 6.50
C VAL A 459 -21.83 -4.34 5.72
N ARG A 460 -22.43 -4.51 4.54
CA ARG A 460 -22.19 -5.68 3.71
C ARG A 460 -20.71 -5.84 3.32
N LEU A 461 -20.07 -4.76 2.90
CA LEU A 461 -18.66 -4.80 2.53
C LEU A 461 -17.75 -4.97 3.76
N SER A 462 -18.21 -4.49 4.93
CA SER A 462 -17.50 -4.74 6.20
C SER A 462 -17.51 -6.22 6.57
N VAL A 463 -18.61 -6.94 6.33
CA VAL A 463 -18.64 -8.40 6.53
C VAL A 463 -17.65 -9.10 5.59
N ILE A 464 -17.58 -8.69 4.33
CA ILE A 464 -16.59 -9.23 3.38
C ILE A 464 -15.15 -8.91 3.80
N HIS A 465 -14.92 -7.74 4.40
CA HIS A 465 -13.61 -7.44 4.98
C HIS A 465 -13.19 -8.50 6.01
N PHE A 466 -14.07 -8.90 6.93
CA PHE A 466 -13.75 -9.94 7.91
C PHE A 466 -13.45 -11.30 7.25
N ILE A 467 -14.05 -11.60 6.10
CA ILE A 467 -13.68 -12.79 5.31
C ILE A 467 -12.25 -12.68 4.79
N PHE A 468 -11.85 -11.52 4.24
CA PHE A 468 -10.46 -11.30 3.80
C PHE A 468 -9.47 -11.40 4.96
N SER A 469 -9.80 -10.80 6.10
CA SER A 469 -9.00 -10.87 7.33
C SER A 469 -8.80 -12.32 7.79
N LEU A 470 -9.89 -13.08 7.90
CA LEU A 470 -9.85 -14.48 8.28
C LEU A 470 -9.02 -15.32 7.31
N MET A 471 -9.25 -15.19 6.01
CA MET A 471 -8.49 -15.93 5.00
C MET A 471 -7.00 -15.60 5.03
N SER A 472 -6.65 -14.31 5.16
CA SER A 472 -5.27 -13.87 5.26
C SER A 472 -4.59 -14.44 6.51
N ALA A 473 -5.25 -14.33 7.67
CA ALA A 473 -4.74 -14.89 8.92
C ALA A 473 -4.60 -16.42 8.84
N THR A 474 -5.56 -17.12 8.23
CA THR A 474 -5.52 -18.59 8.06
C THR A 474 -4.31 -19.02 7.21
N MET A 475 -4.06 -18.36 6.07
CA MET A 475 -2.93 -18.68 5.21
C MET A 475 -1.59 -18.47 5.93
N ILE A 476 -1.42 -17.35 6.67
CA ILE A 476 -0.21 -17.08 7.44
C ILE A 476 -0.04 -18.11 8.55
N THR A 477 -1.13 -18.43 9.27
CA THR A 477 -1.10 -19.45 10.34
C THR A 477 -0.76 -20.84 9.78
N GLN A 478 -1.27 -21.20 8.61
CA GLN A 478 -0.92 -22.46 7.95
C GLN A 478 0.59 -22.57 7.75
N VAL A 479 1.23 -21.53 7.24
CA VAL A 479 2.69 -21.51 7.06
C VAL A 479 3.42 -21.61 8.41
N LEU A 480 2.99 -20.87 9.43
CA LEU A 480 3.57 -20.97 10.77
C LEU A 480 3.45 -22.37 11.38
N LEU A 481 2.40 -23.10 11.05
CA LEU A 481 2.19 -24.47 11.51
C LEU A 481 3.01 -25.52 10.73
N MET A 482 3.40 -25.25 9.49
CA MET A 482 4.12 -26.22 8.65
C MET A 482 5.42 -26.73 9.26
N ASP A 483 6.04 -25.97 10.14
CA ASP A 483 7.29 -26.36 10.82
C ASP A 483 7.09 -27.28 12.04
N LYS A 484 5.89 -27.33 12.60
CA LYS A 484 5.64 -28.09 13.85
C LYS A 484 5.62 -29.59 13.67
N LYS A 485 5.33 -30.10 12.48
CA LYS A 485 5.31 -31.54 12.10
C LYS A 485 4.64 -32.50 13.09
N LEU A 486 3.82 -31.99 14.01
CA LEU A 486 3.06 -32.80 14.97
C LEU A 486 1.83 -33.39 14.28
N PRO A 487 1.36 -34.62 14.64
CA PRO A 487 0.21 -35.22 13.99
C PRO A 487 -1.05 -34.34 13.94
N PRO A 488 -1.48 -33.66 15.01
CA PRO A 488 -2.63 -32.76 14.95
C PRO A 488 -2.40 -31.57 14.01
N THR A 489 -1.17 -31.06 13.94
CA THR A 489 -0.78 -29.96 13.05
C THR A 489 -0.82 -30.40 11.60
N LEU A 490 -0.32 -31.58 11.27
CA LEU A 490 -0.37 -32.15 9.92
C LEU A 490 -1.80 -32.39 9.46
N ALA A 491 -2.67 -32.89 10.35
CA ALA A 491 -4.10 -33.05 10.04
C ALA A 491 -4.75 -31.70 9.72
N THR A 492 -4.44 -30.65 10.48
CA THR A 492 -4.93 -29.29 10.25
C THR A 492 -4.43 -28.74 8.90
N ILE A 493 -3.15 -28.90 8.59
CA ILE A 493 -2.56 -28.46 7.31
C ILE A 493 -3.25 -29.19 6.16
N ASN A 494 -3.38 -30.52 6.23
CA ASN A 494 -4.04 -31.32 5.19
C ASN A 494 -5.49 -30.88 4.99
N PHE A 495 -6.24 -30.62 6.06
CA PHE A 495 -7.59 -30.09 5.98
C PHE A 495 -7.64 -28.74 5.24
N LEU A 496 -6.76 -27.80 5.60
CA LEU A 496 -6.69 -26.49 4.94
C LEU A 496 -6.31 -26.61 3.45
N GLU A 497 -5.40 -27.55 3.11
CA GLU A 497 -5.07 -27.85 1.72
C GLU A 497 -6.27 -28.37 0.91
N HIS A 498 -7.07 -29.24 1.49
CA HIS A 498 -8.31 -29.70 0.84
C HIS A 498 -9.35 -28.59 0.66
N LEU A 499 -9.40 -27.62 1.59
CA LEU A 499 -10.30 -26.47 1.50
C LEU A 499 -9.80 -25.39 0.52
N ARG A 500 -8.54 -25.42 0.07
CA ARG A 500 -7.92 -24.39 -0.78
C ARG A 500 -8.76 -24.05 -2.02
N PRO A 501 -9.28 -25.00 -2.83
CA PRO A 501 -10.06 -24.64 -4.00
C PRO A 501 -11.34 -23.87 -3.64
N LEU A 502 -12.05 -24.31 -2.61
CA LEU A 502 -13.27 -23.65 -2.13
C LEU A 502 -12.97 -22.25 -1.59
N ALA A 503 -11.91 -22.11 -0.77
CA ALA A 503 -11.47 -20.84 -0.24
C ALA A 503 -11.04 -19.88 -1.36
N SER A 504 -10.35 -20.37 -2.39
CA SER A 504 -10.00 -19.58 -3.56
C SER A 504 -11.22 -19.07 -4.33
N CYS A 505 -12.21 -19.93 -4.56
CA CYS A 505 -13.47 -19.52 -5.18
C CYS A 505 -14.19 -18.46 -4.34
N LEU A 506 -14.28 -18.65 -3.03
CA LEU A 506 -14.92 -17.70 -2.13
C LEU A 506 -14.19 -16.34 -2.14
N LEU A 507 -12.86 -16.35 -2.11
CA LEU A 507 -12.06 -15.12 -2.20
C LEU A 507 -12.32 -14.39 -3.52
N LEU A 508 -12.32 -15.10 -4.65
CA LEU A 508 -12.59 -14.50 -5.96
C LEU A 508 -14.00 -13.88 -6.02
N VAL A 509 -15.01 -14.54 -5.45
CA VAL A 509 -16.37 -13.99 -5.34
C VAL A 509 -16.38 -12.72 -4.49
N CYS A 510 -15.71 -12.71 -3.33
CA CYS A 510 -15.60 -11.53 -2.47
C CYS A 510 -14.90 -10.37 -3.18
N VAL A 511 -13.81 -10.63 -3.90
CA VAL A 511 -13.10 -9.63 -4.72
C VAL A 511 -13.97 -9.11 -5.84
N ALA A 512 -14.71 -9.99 -6.52
CA ALA A 512 -15.65 -9.59 -7.57
C ALA A 512 -16.78 -8.68 -7.03
N VAL A 513 -17.27 -8.93 -5.81
CA VAL A 513 -18.26 -8.05 -5.16
C VAL A 513 -17.67 -6.66 -4.89
N TYR A 514 -16.44 -6.55 -4.36
CA TYR A 514 -15.75 -5.27 -4.19
C TYR A 514 -15.59 -4.56 -5.54
N PHE A 515 -15.09 -5.26 -6.54
CA PHE A 515 -14.89 -4.72 -7.89
C PHE A 515 -16.19 -4.23 -8.52
N ARG A 516 -17.28 -5.00 -8.39
CA ARG A 516 -18.61 -4.60 -8.84
C ARG A 516 -19.09 -3.32 -8.17
N GLU A 517 -18.88 -3.15 -6.86
CA GLU A 517 -19.24 -1.92 -6.15
C GLU A 517 -18.42 -0.71 -6.65
N VAL A 518 -17.14 -0.92 -6.97
CA VAL A 518 -16.30 0.12 -7.60
C VAL A 518 -16.84 0.55 -8.95
N LEU A 519 -17.33 -0.39 -9.76
CA LEU A 519 -17.88 -0.11 -11.09
C LEU A 519 -19.31 0.38 -11.08
N SER A 520 -20.04 0.21 -9.98
CA SER A 520 -21.45 0.52 -9.88
C SER A 520 -21.76 2.00 -10.17
N ASN A 521 -22.68 2.19 -11.12
CA ASN A 521 -23.21 3.52 -11.47
C ASN A 521 -24.51 3.86 -10.72
N ARG A 522 -25.02 2.94 -9.90
CA ARG A 522 -26.24 3.18 -9.13
C ARG A 522 -26.11 4.46 -8.34
N ALA A 523 -27.22 5.20 -8.24
CA ALA A 523 -27.27 6.34 -7.29
C ALA A 523 -26.73 5.84 -5.95
N PRO A 524 -25.92 6.67 -5.23
CA PRO A 524 -25.37 6.26 -3.96
C PRO A 524 -26.50 5.61 -3.17
N ILE A 525 -26.23 4.43 -2.61
CA ILE A 525 -27.20 3.60 -1.85
C ILE A 525 -27.98 4.44 -0.82
N PHE A 526 -27.63 5.68 -0.68
CA PHE A 526 -27.92 6.64 0.36
C PHE A 526 -28.36 8.03 -0.14
N ARG A 527 -28.96 8.16 -1.31
CA ARG A 527 -29.69 9.40 -1.57
C ARG A 527 -30.99 9.36 -0.74
N PRO A 528 -31.19 10.25 0.23
CA PRO A 528 -32.51 10.50 0.73
C PRO A 528 -33.37 10.83 -0.50
N ARG A 529 -34.51 10.17 -0.68
CA ARG A 529 -35.56 10.72 -1.52
C ARG A 529 -35.71 12.16 -1.05
N ARG A 530 -35.29 13.13 -1.86
CA ARG A 530 -35.71 14.50 -1.67
C ARG A 530 -37.24 14.39 -1.54
N LYS A 531 -37.77 14.54 -0.33
CA LYS A 531 -39.16 14.93 -0.18
C LYS A 531 -39.25 16.16 -1.07
N VAL A 532 -39.85 15.99 -2.25
CA VAL A 532 -40.37 17.15 -2.97
C VAL A 532 -41.28 17.78 -1.95
N ARG A 533 -40.78 18.83 -1.29
CA ARG A 533 -41.67 19.74 -0.63
C ARG A 533 -42.66 20.10 -1.75
N SER A 534 -43.84 19.54 -1.70
CA SER A 534 -44.95 20.10 -2.39
C SER A 534 -44.88 21.58 -2.01
N LEU A 535 -44.54 22.42 -2.97
CA LEU A 535 -44.75 23.83 -2.85
C LEU A 535 -46.25 23.91 -2.55
N GLU A 536 -46.60 24.05 -1.27
CA GLU A 536 -47.92 24.55 -0.93
C GLU A 536 -48.08 25.83 -1.76
N PRO A 537 -49.16 25.95 -2.54
CA PRO A 537 -49.39 27.16 -3.31
C PRO A 537 -49.37 28.31 -2.32
N THR A 538 -48.44 29.24 -2.50
CA THR A 538 -48.39 30.48 -1.78
C THR A 538 -49.77 31.10 -1.89
N PRO A 539 -50.50 31.39 -0.78
CA PRO A 539 -51.79 32.08 -0.88
C PRO A 539 -51.52 33.40 -1.60
N VAL A 540 -52.16 33.55 -2.75
CA VAL A 540 -52.18 34.82 -3.50
C VAL A 540 -52.87 35.81 -2.60
N LEU A 541 -52.12 36.73 -2.01
CA LEU A 541 -52.63 37.90 -1.32
C LEU A 541 -53.40 38.73 -2.37
N ALA A 542 -54.72 38.61 -2.33
CA ALA A 542 -55.61 39.48 -3.07
C ALA A 542 -55.40 40.93 -2.56
N LEU A 543 -54.62 41.67 -3.31
CA LEU A 543 -54.56 43.14 -3.15
C LEU A 543 -55.93 43.71 -3.52
N ALA A 544 -56.71 44.04 -2.50
CA ALA A 544 -57.88 44.85 -2.67
C ALA A 544 -57.45 46.26 -3.12
N VAL A 545 -57.64 46.53 -4.41
CA VAL A 545 -57.56 47.89 -4.95
C VAL A 545 -58.81 48.62 -4.45
N SER A 546 -58.72 49.46 -3.43
CA SER A 546 -59.72 50.45 -3.11
C SER A 546 -59.53 51.63 -4.07
N GLU A 547 -60.42 51.74 -5.06
CA GLU A 547 -60.65 52.99 -5.75
C GLU A 547 -61.17 54.01 -4.73
N ASN A 548 -60.44 55.06 -4.48
CA ASN A 548 -60.99 56.33 -3.96
C ASN A 548 -60.89 57.35 -5.08
N VAL A 549 -62.03 57.53 -5.72
CA VAL A 549 -62.41 58.77 -6.47
C VAL A 549 -62.78 59.82 -5.45
N ASN A 550 -62.09 60.94 -5.45
CA ASN A 550 -62.61 62.30 -5.29
C ASN A 550 -61.48 63.27 -4.88
N GLY A 551 -61.41 64.39 -5.68
CA GLY A 551 -60.67 65.56 -5.33
C GLY A 551 -59.71 66.05 -6.38
#